data_e7c0b4743dc4f140ec06c2a45dcae295
#
_entry.id   e7c0b4743dc4f140ec06c2a45dcae295
#
_cell.length_a   1.000
_cell.length_b   1.000
_cell.length_c   1.000
_cell.angle_alpha   90.00
_cell.angle_beta   90.00
_cell.angle_gamma   90.00
#
_symmetry.space_group_name_H-M   'P 1'
#
loop_
_entity.id
_entity.type
_entity.pdbx_description
1 polymer ?
#
loop_
_entity_poly.entity_id
_entity_poly.type
_entity_poly.pdbx_seq_one_letter_code
_entity_poly.pdbx_strand_id
1 'polypeptide(L)' 'MATGKIKWFNDQKGFGFIQDDTGGEDVFVHFSVVEMDGFKSLKEGQAVEYEAEKSTKGLKATKVVPAAE' A
#
# COMPACT_ATOMS: atom_id res chain seq x y z
N MET A 1 6.51 -9.74 -5.95
CA MET A 1 5.86 -8.62 -5.25
C MET A 1 6.62 -8.32 -3.97
N ALA A 2 6.70 -7.08 -3.61
CA ALA A 2 7.31 -6.70 -2.35
C ALA A 2 6.30 -6.84 -1.23
N THR A 3 6.77 -6.90 0.01
CA THR A 3 5.92 -6.95 1.17
C THR A 3 6.18 -5.73 2.05
N GLY A 4 5.17 -5.29 2.75
CA GLY A 4 5.29 -4.16 3.65
C GLY A 4 4.10 -4.07 4.57
N LYS A 5 4.05 -3.00 5.32
CA LYS A 5 2.94 -2.73 6.22
C LYS A 5 2.39 -1.35 5.96
N ILE A 6 1.11 -1.19 6.15
CA ILE A 6 0.47 0.11 5.98
C ILE A 6 0.98 1.04 7.09
N LYS A 7 1.60 2.13 6.69
CA LYS A 7 2.07 3.13 7.62
C LYS A 7 0.89 3.97 8.12
N TRP A 8 0.04 4.39 7.20
CA TRP A 8 -1.25 5.00 7.50
C TRP A 8 -2.08 5.01 6.23
N PHE A 9 -3.38 5.08 6.40
CA PHE A 9 -4.29 5.12 5.26
C PHE A 9 -5.51 5.95 5.62
N ASN A 10 -5.89 6.84 4.71
CA ASN A 10 -7.06 7.72 4.90
C ASN A 10 -8.19 7.22 4.02
N ASP A 11 -9.20 6.61 4.64
CA ASP A 11 -10.33 6.05 3.91
C ASP A 11 -11.15 7.10 3.18
N GLN A 12 -11.23 8.29 3.75
CA GLN A 12 -12.04 9.36 3.17
C GLN A 12 -11.41 9.91 1.91
N LYS A 13 -10.09 10.07 1.92
CA LYS A 13 -9.36 10.56 0.77
C LYS A 13 -8.93 9.45 -0.17
N GLY A 14 -8.89 8.21 0.32
CA GLY A 14 -8.59 7.06 -0.50
C GLY A 14 -7.13 6.88 -0.81
N PHE A 15 -6.22 7.31 0.06
CA PHE A 15 -4.79 7.10 -0.16
C PHE A 15 -4.06 6.93 1.16
N GLY A 16 -2.85 6.43 1.05
CA GLY A 16 -2.00 6.25 2.22
C GLY A 16 -0.59 5.90 1.79
N PHE A 17 0.17 5.35 2.73
CA PHE A 17 1.55 4.95 2.49
C PHE A 17 1.81 3.57 3.05
N ILE A 18 2.65 2.82 2.34
CA ILE A 18 3.15 1.51 2.75
C ILE A 18 4.61 1.68 3.15
N GLN A 19 4.98 1.10 4.28
CA GLN A 19 6.38 1.03 4.67
C GLN A 19 6.89 -0.36 4.29
N ASP A 20 7.91 -0.40 3.42
CA ASP A 20 8.50 -1.65 2.97
C ASP A 20 9.15 -2.39 4.13
N ASP A 21 9.02 -3.71 4.16
CA ASP A 21 9.61 -4.51 5.23
C ASP A 21 11.13 -4.45 5.26
N THR A 22 11.75 -4.13 4.14
CA THR A 22 13.21 -3.97 4.08
C THR A 22 13.68 -2.60 4.53
N GLY A 23 12.75 -1.71 4.86
CA GLY A 23 13.09 -0.40 5.39
C GLY A 23 13.40 0.67 4.35
N GLY A 24 12.99 0.48 3.12
CA GLY A 24 13.21 1.46 2.07
C GLY A 24 12.27 2.67 2.17
N GLU A 25 12.10 3.36 1.06
CA GLU A 25 11.23 4.53 0.99
C GLU A 25 9.78 4.14 1.21
N ASP A 26 9.00 5.09 1.74
CA ASP A 26 7.55 4.91 1.81
C ASP A 26 6.98 4.84 0.41
N VAL A 27 5.98 3.99 0.23
CA VAL A 27 5.34 3.77 -1.06
C VAL A 27 3.93 4.36 -1.02
N PHE A 28 3.65 5.29 -1.93
CA PHE A 28 2.32 5.87 -2.03
C PHE A 28 1.33 4.83 -2.55
N VAL A 29 0.17 4.75 -1.92
CA VAL A 29 -0.87 3.82 -2.35
C VAL A 29 -2.21 4.55 -2.44
N HIS A 30 -2.94 4.30 -3.53
CA HIS A 30 -4.27 4.84 -3.74
C HIS A 30 -5.26 3.68 -3.74
N PHE A 31 -6.49 3.92 -3.26
CA PHE A 31 -7.46 2.85 -3.13
C PHE A 31 -7.77 2.16 -4.46
N SER A 32 -7.58 2.87 -5.58
CA SER A 32 -7.86 2.29 -6.90
C SER A 32 -6.94 1.15 -7.26
N VAL A 33 -5.77 1.04 -6.63
CA VAL A 33 -4.82 -0.05 -6.88
C VAL A 33 -4.91 -1.15 -5.84
N VAL A 34 -5.75 -0.98 -4.84
CA VAL A 34 -5.94 -1.99 -3.79
C VAL A 34 -6.91 -3.05 -4.30
N GLU A 35 -6.46 -4.29 -4.30
CA GLU A 35 -7.29 -5.41 -4.76
C GLU A 35 -7.74 -6.22 -3.56
N MET A 36 -8.94 -5.95 -3.13
CA MET A 36 -9.59 -6.64 -2.02
C MET A 36 -11.04 -6.88 -2.38
N ASP A 37 -11.60 -7.95 -1.86
CA ASP A 37 -13.03 -8.19 -1.99
C ASP A 37 -13.78 -7.23 -1.08
N GLY A 38 -14.79 -6.57 -1.62
CA GLY A 38 -15.65 -5.70 -0.84
C GLY A 38 -14.99 -4.38 -0.48
N PHE A 39 -14.87 -4.10 0.78
CA PHE A 39 -14.44 -2.80 1.30
C PHE A 39 -12.95 -2.59 1.09
N LYS A 40 -12.58 -1.56 0.31
CA LYS A 40 -11.18 -1.27 -0.02
C LYS A 40 -10.58 -0.33 1.01
N SER A 41 -10.47 -0.80 2.23
CA SER A 41 -9.93 -0.03 3.33
C SER A 41 -8.76 -0.76 3.93
N LEU A 42 -7.67 -0.04 4.17
CA LEU A 42 -6.47 -0.61 4.77
C LEU A 42 -6.28 -0.01 6.16
N LYS A 43 -5.80 -0.83 7.08
CA LYS A 43 -5.59 -0.40 8.45
C LYS A 43 -4.12 -0.17 8.70
N GLU A 44 -3.82 0.78 9.58
CA GLU A 44 -2.46 1.04 10.01
C GLU A 44 -1.84 -0.23 10.58
N GLY A 45 -0.64 -0.56 10.10
CA GLY A 45 0.07 -1.75 10.54
C GLY A 45 -0.33 -3.04 9.83
N GLN A 46 -1.30 -2.98 8.92
CA GLN A 46 -1.73 -4.16 8.20
C GLN A 46 -0.65 -4.61 7.22
N ALA A 47 -0.37 -5.92 7.20
CA ALA A 47 0.59 -6.47 6.26
C ALA A 47 -0.02 -6.57 4.87
N VAL A 48 0.73 -6.18 3.87
CA VAL A 48 0.29 -6.21 2.48
C VAL A 48 1.41 -6.67 1.57
N GLU A 49 1.03 -7.16 0.40
CA GLU A 49 1.95 -7.38 -0.71
C GLU A 49 1.62 -6.36 -1.78
N TYR A 50 2.64 -5.83 -2.41
CA TYR A 50 2.42 -4.78 -3.38
C TYR A 50 3.45 -4.79 -4.49
N GLU A 51 3.09 -4.17 -5.61
CA GLU A 51 4.00 -3.84 -6.69
C GLU A 51 4.05 -2.33 -6.79
N ALA A 52 5.24 -1.81 -7.02
CA ALA A 52 5.43 -0.37 -7.08
C ALA A 52 6.38 -0.02 -8.21
N GLU A 53 6.24 1.20 -8.70
CA GLU A 53 7.17 1.73 -9.69
C GLU A 53 7.62 3.11 -9.26
N LYS A 54 8.78 3.52 -9.77
CA LYS A 54 9.33 4.82 -9.44
C LYS A 54 8.62 5.90 -10.23
N SER A 55 8.26 6.97 -9.54
CA SER A 55 7.64 8.13 -10.17
C SER A 55 8.44 9.37 -9.81
N THR A 56 8.02 10.52 -10.34
CA THR A 56 8.71 11.79 -10.05
C THR A 56 8.62 12.16 -8.58
N LYS A 57 7.66 11.62 -7.86
CA LYS A 57 7.47 11.91 -6.44
C LYS A 57 7.92 10.77 -5.52
N GLY A 58 8.62 9.77 -6.07
CA GLY A 58 9.08 8.61 -5.32
C GLY A 58 8.35 7.36 -5.77
N LEU A 59 8.26 6.37 -4.89
CA LEU A 59 7.63 5.09 -5.21
C LEU A 59 6.11 5.20 -5.13
N LYS A 60 5.45 4.61 -6.11
CA LYS A 60 3.99 4.58 -6.16
C LYS A 60 3.54 3.15 -6.40
N ALA A 61 2.64 2.66 -5.55
CA ALA A 61 2.13 1.32 -5.71
C ALA A 61 1.24 1.23 -6.95
N THR A 62 1.44 0.18 -7.72
CA THR A 62 0.61 -0.10 -8.90
C THR A 62 -0.38 -1.22 -8.62
N LYS A 63 -0.15 -1.98 -7.56
CA LYS A 63 -1.05 -3.07 -7.16
C LYS A 63 -0.80 -3.36 -5.68
N VAL A 64 -1.85 -3.48 -4.91
CA VAL A 64 -1.75 -3.81 -3.49
C VAL A 64 -2.79 -4.86 -3.17
N VAL A 65 -2.36 -5.92 -2.49
CA VAL A 65 -3.27 -6.96 -1.99
C VAL A 65 -2.97 -7.20 -0.52
N PRO A 66 -3.97 -7.56 0.28
CA PRO A 66 -3.67 -7.91 1.67
C PRO A 66 -2.81 -9.17 1.70
N ALA A 67 -1.81 -9.17 2.58
CA ALA A 67 -0.97 -10.33 2.73
C ALA A 67 -1.77 -11.46 3.38
N ALA A 68 -1.53 -12.68 2.94
CA ALA A 68 -2.18 -13.83 3.55
C ALA A 68 -1.69 -14.00 4.98
N GLU A 69 -2.59 -14.29 5.87
CA GLU A 69 -2.28 -14.55 7.26
C GLU A 69 -1.82 -15.98 7.47
#